data_366dd4f0467ee2e7cddf889ce490f6b3
#
_entry.id   366dd4f0467ee2e7cddf889ce490f6b3
#
_cell.length_a   1.000
_cell.length_b   1.000
_cell.length_c   1.000
_cell.angle_alpha   90.00
_cell.angle_beta   90.00
_cell.angle_gamma   90.00
#
_symmetry.space_group_name_H-M   'P 1'
#
loop_
_entity.id
_entity.type
_entity.pdbx_description
1 polymer ?
#
loop_
_entity_poly.entity_id
_entity_poly.type
_entity_poly.pdbx_seq_one_letter_code
_entity_poly.pdbx_strand_id
1 'polypeptide(L)'
;MRVLIVNTSEKTGGAAVAANRLMDALNNNGEKARMLVRDKQTDSITVVGLPQGWRRQWHFLWERLCIFVRMGFSRKHLFEVDIANTGTDITRMKEFREADVVHLHWINQGMLSLKGIRRILESGKPVVWTMHDLWPATAICHYARGCRRYNGHCERCPLLPRGGSRRDLSAVVWRRKVSMLRAGNIFFVACSRWLEGEAKKSALLKGQTITSIPNAIDTRVFWPTDKIEARRKAGLPELGRIILFVSQRVTDERKGIEYLIESVDKLVKRYPELKTDTQIAILGGHAEEVADRLALPVHALGYVSDEPTIVAVYNAADVFVTPSLEDNLPNTIMEAMACGVPCVGFRVGGIPEMIDHQKNGYVAELRNSDDMATGIGWVLTEADRDELKHRALRKVAQNYSQTSVALRYVEVYQQAVAQKNLNI
;
A
#
# COMPACT_ATOMS: atom_id res chain seq x y z
N MET A 1 -7.43 -16.62 18.51
CA MET A 1 -7.02 -17.51 17.38
C MET A 1 -5.53 -17.38 17.12
N ARG A 2 -4.92 -18.40 16.50
CA ARG A 2 -3.53 -18.34 15.98
C ARG A 2 -3.59 -17.98 14.50
N VAL A 3 -3.15 -16.79 14.16
CA VAL A 3 -3.16 -16.27 12.79
C VAL A 3 -1.75 -16.30 12.21
N LEU A 4 -1.57 -16.96 11.07
CA LEU A 4 -0.33 -16.91 10.29
C LEU A 4 -0.47 -15.91 9.16
N ILE A 5 0.10 -14.73 9.32
CA ILE A 5 0.25 -13.73 8.26
C ILE A 5 1.41 -14.15 7.35
N VAL A 6 1.19 -14.15 6.04
CA VAL A 6 2.22 -14.51 5.04
C VAL A 6 2.45 -13.33 4.13
N ASN A 7 3.68 -12.81 4.14
CA ASN A 7 4.08 -11.66 3.32
C ASN A 7 5.50 -11.86 2.76
N THR A 8 5.87 -11.18 1.69
CA THR A 8 7.20 -11.34 1.10
C THR A 8 8.29 -10.69 1.95
N SER A 9 8.09 -9.44 2.37
CA SER A 9 9.06 -8.70 3.19
C SER A 9 8.47 -8.35 4.55
N GLU A 10 9.32 -8.21 5.55
CA GLU A 10 8.91 -7.75 6.89
C GLU A 10 8.59 -6.25 6.91
N LYS A 11 9.45 -5.41 6.32
CA LYS A 11 9.32 -3.93 6.41
C LYS A 11 9.36 -3.20 5.08
N THR A 12 9.82 -3.83 4.00
CA THR A 12 10.05 -3.15 2.74
C THR A 12 8.77 -3.04 1.92
N GLY A 13 8.31 -1.80 1.71
CA GLY A 13 7.12 -1.47 0.92
C GLY A 13 5.84 -1.36 1.74
N GLY A 14 4.85 -0.63 1.19
CA GLY A 14 3.59 -0.31 1.88
C GLY A 14 2.79 -1.53 2.34
N ALA A 15 2.79 -2.61 1.57
CA ALA A 15 2.12 -3.86 1.94
C ALA A 15 2.78 -4.55 3.14
N ALA A 16 4.12 -4.51 3.23
CA ALA A 16 4.86 -5.07 4.35
C ALA A 16 4.60 -4.30 5.64
N VAL A 17 4.65 -2.96 5.56
CA VAL A 17 4.30 -2.08 6.69
C VAL A 17 2.87 -2.35 7.17
N ALA A 18 1.91 -2.46 6.24
CA ALA A 18 0.51 -2.73 6.60
C ALA A 18 0.32 -4.12 7.23
N ALA A 19 1.00 -5.16 6.72
CA ALA A 19 0.94 -6.52 7.28
C ALA A 19 1.55 -6.57 8.69
N ASN A 20 2.66 -5.86 8.91
CA ASN A 20 3.32 -5.78 10.21
C ASN A 20 2.42 -5.05 11.23
N ARG A 21 1.89 -3.88 10.85
CA ARG A 21 0.93 -3.12 11.68
C ARG A 21 -0.32 -3.93 12.02
N LEU A 22 -0.82 -4.74 11.08
CA LEU A 22 -1.95 -5.63 11.37
C LEU A 22 -1.56 -6.74 12.34
N MET A 23 -0.37 -7.34 12.21
CA MET A 23 0.13 -8.33 13.17
C MET A 23 0.15 -7.76 14.59
N ASP A 24 0.70 -6.55 14.73
CA ASP A 24 0.76 -5.86 16.02
C ASP A 24 -0.65 -5.50 16.53
N ALA A 25 -1.52 -5.03 15.64
CA ALA A 25 -2.92 -4.74 15.98
C ALA A 25 -3.65 -5.97 16.52
N LEU A 26 -3.50 -7.13 15.89
CA LEU A 26 -4.09 -8.39 16.33
C LEU A 26 -3.52 -8.83 17.69
N ASN A 27 -2.20 -8.79 17.86
CA ASN A 27 -1.53 -9.15 19.11
C ASN A 27 -1.94 -8.23 20.27
N ASN A 28 -2.04 -6.92 20.03
CA ASN A 28 -2.48 -5.94 21.01
C ASN A 28 -3.97 -6.06 21.38
N ASN A 29 -4.76 -6.77 20.57
CA ASN A 29 -6.19 -7.01 20.80
C ASN A 29 -6.54 -8.48 21.14
N GLY A 30 -5.57 -9.24 21.68
CA GLY A 30 -5.78 -10.56 22.29
C GLY A 30 -5.69 -11.76 21.36
N GLU A 31 -5.38 -11.56 20.08
CA GLU A 31 -5.11 -12.63 19.14
C GLU A 31 -3.62 -13.07 19.20
N LYS A 32 -3.29 -14.21 18.61
CA LYS A 32 -1.91 -14.71 18.52
C LYS A 32 -1.46 -14.71 17.06
N ALA A 33 -1.05 -13.54 16.55
CA ALA A 33 -0.59 -13.38 15.19
C ALA A 33 0.94 -13.54 15.10
N ARG A 34 1.40 -14.28 14.09
CA ARG A 34 2.80 -14.36 13.66
C ARG A 34 2.88 -14.07 12.19
N MET A 35 3.99 -13.48 11.76
CA MET A 35 4.22 -13.20 10.34
C MET A 35 5.34 -14.09 9.80
N LEU A 36 5.07 -14.79 8.70
CA LEU A 36 6.04 -15.57 7.94
C LEU A 36 6.47 -14.78 6.72
N VAL A 37 7.76 -14.49 6.60
CA VAL A 37 8.31 -13.67 5.53
C VAL A 37 9.47 -14.34 4.81
N ARG A 38 9.66 -13.99 3.54
CA ARG A 38 10.90 -14.33 2.81
C ARG A 38 12.07 -13.50 3.30
N ASP A 39 11.86 -12.20 3.44
CA ASP A 39 12.90 -11.22 3.77
C ASP A 39 12.68 -10.68 5.19
N LYS A 40 13.19 -11.42 6.18
CA LYS A 40 13.21 -11.01 7.58
C LYS A 40 14.31 -9.97 7.79
N GLN A 41 14.00 -8.88 8.48
CA GLN A 41 14.88 -7.72 8.65
C GLN A 41 15.13 -7.36 10.12
N THR A 42 14.38 -7.92 11.06
CA THR A 42 14.52 -7.66 12.50
C THR A 42 14.64 -8.96 13.30
N ASP A 43 15.00 -8.83 14.58
CA ASP A 43 15.05 -9.96 15.52
C ASP A 43 13.72 -10.22 16.22
N SER A 44 12.62 -9.63 15.73
CA SER A 44 11.29 -9.84 16.30
C SER A 44 10.94 -11.33 16.39
N ILE A 45 10.46 -11.77 17.57
CA ILE A 45 10.04 -13.15 17.83
C ILE A 45 8.70 -13.51 17.18
N THR A 46 7.90 -12.49 16.83
CA THR A 46 6.62 -12.67 16.15
C THR A 46 6.80 -12.82 14.64
N VAL A 47 7.97 -12.52 14.12
CA VAL A 47 8.31 -12.64 12.69
C VAL A 47 9.22 -13.83 12.46
N VAL A 48 8.82 -14.72 11.57
CA VAL A 48 9.56 -15.92 11.18
C VAL A 48 10.03 -15.77 9.75
N GLY A 49 11.34 -15.92 9.53
CA GLY A 49 11.90 -15.96 8.17
C GLY A 49 11.76 -17.34 7.55
N LEU A 50 11.58 -17.42 6.24
CA LEU A 50 11.75 -18.68 5.51
C LEU A 50 13.16 -19.25 5.77
N PRO A 51 13.35 -20.57 5.76
CA PRO A 51 14.66 -21.20 5.91
C PRO A 51 15.68 -20.56 4.97
N GLN A 52 16.83 -20.22 5.52
CA GLN A 52 17.92 -19.64 4.74
C GLN A 52 18.46 -20.67 3.73
N GLY A 53 18.82 -20.21 2.53
CA GLY A 53 19.39 -21.06 1.51
C GLY A 53 19.28 -20.45 0.11
N TRP A 54 20.10 -20.97 -0.82
CA TRP A 54 20.14 -20.52 -2.21
C TRP A 54 18.79 -20.64 -2.95
N ARG A 55 17.91 -21.57 -2.52
CA ARG A 55 16.56 -21.76 -3.09
C ARG A 55 15.70 -20.51 -2.97
N ARG A 56 15.83 -19.73 -1.89
CA ARG A 56 15.05 -18.49 -1.67
C ARG A 56 15.38 -17.44 -2.72
N GLN A 57 16.66 -17.22 -2.99
CA GLN A 57 17.12 -16.30 -4.02
C GLN A 57 16.80 -16.83 -5.43
N TRP A 58 16.93 -18.16 -5.63
CA TRP A 58 16.59 -18.81 -6.87
C TRP A 58 15.12 -18.59 -7.28
N HIS A 59 14.16 -18.68 -6.36
CA HIS A 59 12.75 -18.42 -6.67
C HIS A 59 12.53 -17.03 -7.23
N PHE A 60 13.11 -16.00 -6.61
CA PHE A 60 13.03 -14.64 -7.11
C PHE A 60 13.66 -14.49 -8.49
N LEU A 61 14.91 -14.93 -8.63
CA LEU A 61 15.64 -14.79 -9.90
C LEU A 61 14.97 -15.56 -11.03
N TRP A 62 14.49 -16.77 -10.75
CA TRP A 62 13.78 -17.59 -11.73
C TRP A 62 12.47 -16.94 -12.22
N GLU A 63 11.69 -16.40 -11.32
CA GLU A 63 10.46 -15.68 -11.70
C GLU A 63 10.78 -14.48 -12.58
N ARG A 64 11.77 -13.65 -12.17
CA ARG A 64 12.23 -12.50 -12.98
C ARG A 64 12.78 -12.91 -14.33
N LEU A 65 13.56 -13.99 -14.40
CA LEU A 65 14.06 -14.55 -15.67
C LEU A 65 12.91 -14.99 -16.58
N CYS A 66 11.94 -15.72 -16.04
CA CYS A 66 10.77 -16.15 -16.83
C CYS A 66 9.98 -14.96 -17.38
N ILE A 67 9.78 -13.91 -16.58
CA ILE A 67 9.13 -12.67 -17.03
C ILE A 67 9.98 -11.99 -18.11
N PHE A 68 11.28 -11.80 -17.87
CA PHE A 68 12.20 -11.13 -18.78
C PHE A 68 12.22 -11.78 -20.17
N VAL A 69 12.30 -13.11 -20.23
CA VAL A 69 12.22 -13.85 -21.49
C VAL A 69 10.88 -13.63 -22.19
N ARG A 70 9.77 -13.68 -21.44
CA ARG A 70 8.42 -13.47 -21.98
C ARG A 70 8.14 -12.00 -22.37
N MET A 71 8.91 -11.06 -21.82
CA MET A 71 8.93 -9.65 -22.21
C MET A 71 9.81 -9.36 -23.45
N GLY A 72 10.33 -10.39 -24.12
CA GLY A 72 11.23 -10.24 -25.26
C GLY A 72 12.56 -9.60 -24.86
N PHE A 73 13.11 -9.99 -23.71
CA PHE A 73 14.36 -9.48 -23.11
C PHE A 73 14.33 -7.99 -22.77
N SER A 74 13.13 -7.41 -22.59
CA SER A 74 12.96 -6.01 -22.14
C SER A 74 12.89 -5.93 -20.62
N ARG A 75 13.54 -4.93 -20.05
CA ARG A 75 13.43 -4.59 -18.62
C ARG A 75 12.21 -3.72 -18.31
N LYS A 76 11.56 -3.17 -19.33
CA LYS A 76 10.33 -2.38 -19.18
C LYS A 76 9.27 -3.26 -18.54
N HIS A 77 8.59 -2.77 -17.52
CA HIS A 77 7.55 -3.48 -16.76
C HIS A 77 7.99 -4.76 -16.02
N LEU A 78 9.30 -5.07 -15.93
CA LEU A 78 9.81 -6.29 -15.30
C LEU A 78 9.35 -6.46 -13.84
N PHE A 79 9.16 -5.35 -13.11
CA PHE A 79 8.69 -5.33 -11.71
C PHE A 79 7.24 -4.89 -11.55
N GLU A 80 6.54 -4.63 -12.64
CA GLU A 80 5.12 -4.26 -12.63
C GLU A 80 4.19 -5.46 -12.77
N VAL A 81 4.76 -6.62 -13.07
CA VAL A 81 4.03 -7.88 -13.24
C VAL A 81 4.67 -8.99 -12.43
N ASP A 82 3.84 -9.89 -11.92
CA ASP A 82 4.22 -11.12 -11.23
C ASP A 82 3.39 -12.30 -11.74
N ILE A 83 4.02 -13.48 -11.82
CA ILE A 83 3.40 -14.68 -12.36
C ILE A 83 3.28 -15.82 -11.36
N ALA A 84 3.92 -15.69 -10.20
CA ALA A 84 3.93 -16.66 -9.11
C ALA A 84 4.12 -18.11 -9.58
N ASN A 85 5.07 -18.31 -10.51
CA ASN A 85 5.35 -19.63 -11.10
C ASN A 85 6.25 -20.48 -10.21
N THR A 86 6.89 -19.87 -9.21
CA THR A 86 7.79 -20.50 -8.26
C THR A 86 7.63 -19.88 -6.87
N GLY A 87 8.01 -20.58 -5.82
CA GLY A 87 7.91 -20.12 -4.42
C GLY A 87 8.09 -21.27 -3.45
N THR A 88 8.14 -20.95 -2.16
CA THR A 88 8.34 -21.91 -1.08
C THR A 88 7.02 -22.60 -0.70
N ASP A 89 7.07 -23.93 -0.48
CA ASP A 89 5.96 -24.66 0.11
C ASP A 89 5.97 -24.51 1.63
N ILE A 90 5.06 -23.70 2.15
CA ILE A 90 4.97 -23.40 3.58
C ILE A 90 4.10 -24.42 4.35
N THR A 91 3.39 -25.32 3.66
CA THR A 91 2.43 -26.23 4.32
C THR A 91 3.09 -27.23 5.29
N ARG A 92 4.41 -27.44 5.13
CA ARG A 92 5.21 -28.31 5.99
C ARG A 92 5.83 -27.60 7.18
N MET A 93 5.73 -26.25 7.26
CA MET A 93 6.29 -25.47 8.35
C MET A 93 5.46 -25.61 9.63
N LYS A 94 6.12 -25.50 10.78
CA LYS A 94 5.51 -25.57 12.09
C LYS A 94 4.42 -24.48 12.24
N GLU A 95 4.75 -23.25 11.86
CA GLU A 95 3.88 -22.09 11.95
C GLU A 95 2.57 -22.29 11.16
N PHE A 96 2.67 -22.89 9.96
CA PHE A 96 1.50 -23.24 9.16
C PHE A 96 0.63 -24.31 9.84
N ARG A 97 1.26 -25.35 10.36
CA ARG A 97 0.52 -26.45 11.01
C ARG A 97 -0.22 -25.99 12.26
N GLU A 98 0.40 -25.11 13.05
CA GLU A 98 -0.16 -24.56 14.29
C GLU A 98 -1.20 -23.47 14.07
N ALA A 99 -1.26 -22.82 12.89
CA ALA A 99 -2.19 -21.75 12.60
C ALA A 99 -3.62 -22.25 12.52
N ASP A 100 -4.56 -21.49 13.08
CA ASP A 100 -6.00 -21.70 12.94
C ASP A 100 -6.50 -21.04 11.64
N VAL A 101 -5.90 -19.92 11.23
CA VAL A 101 -6.18 -19.17 10.01
C VAL A 101 -4.88 -18.82 9.30
N VAL A 102 -4.85 -18.94 7.97
CA VAL A 102 -3.75 -18.46 7.11
C VAL A 102 -4.18 -17.17 6.44
N HIS A 103 -3.42 -16.10 6.67
CA HIS A 103 -3.72 -14.78 6.15
C HIS A 103 -2.64 -14.33 5.16
N LEU A 104 -2.98 -14.36 3.87
CA LEU A 104 -2.09 -13.94 2.80
C LEU A 104 -2.15 -12.42 2.62
N HIS A 105 -1.00 -11.80 2.42
CA HIS A 105 -0.85 -10.39 2.04
C HIS A 105 -0.19 -10.29 0.67
N TRP A 106 0.96 -9.65 0.57
CA TRP A 106 1.70 -9.54 -0.68
C TRP A 106 2.72 -10.68 -0.78
N ILE A 107 2.38 -11.71 -1.57
CA ILE A 107 3.08 -13.01 -1.59
C ILE A 107 3.91 -13.24 -2.87
N ASN A 108 4.12 -12.22 -3.64
CA ASN A 108 4.79 -12.24 -4.94
C ASN A 108 6.32 -12.35 -4.82
N GLN A 109 7.02 -12.24 -5.93
CA GLN A 109 8.48 -12.26 -6.02
C GLN A 109 9.12 -13.52 -5.41
N GLY A 110 8.55 -14.68 -5.68
CA GLY A 110 9.12 -15.96 -5.23
C GLY A 110 8.81 -16.35 -3.79
N MET A 111 7.93 -15.63 -3.07
CA MET A 111 7.43 -16.05 -1.75
C MET A 111 6.55 -17.28 -1.87
N LEU A 112 5.43 -17.17 -2.57
CA LEU A 112 4.53 -18.29 -2.86
C LEU A 112 4.32 -18.45 -4.37
N SER A 113 4.16 -19.70 -4.81
CA SER A 113 3.69 -20.01 -6.16
C SER A 113 2.17 -20.23 -6.16
N LEU A 114 1.52 -20.10 -7.35
CA LEU A 114 0.10 -20.48 -7.49
C LEU A 114 -0.15 -21.95 -7.09
N LYS A 115 0.83 -22.84 -7.33
CA LYS A 115 0.77 -24.24 -6.86
C LYS A 115 0.87 -24.31 -5.33
N GLY A 116 1.69 -23.47 -4.71
CA GLY A 116 1.82 -23.36 -3.25
C GLY A 116 0.51 -22.88 -2.61
N ILE A 117 -0.10 -21.82 -3.18
CA ILE A 117 -1.41 -21.32 -2.72
C ILE A 117 -2.50 -22.42 -2.87
N ARG A 118 -2.51 -23.13 -3.99
CA ARG A 118 -3.43 -24.27 -4.17
C ARG A 118 -3.28 -25.31 -3.06
N ARG A 119 -2.04 -25.69 -2.67
CA ARG A 119 -1.80 -26.63 -1.56
C ARG A 119 -2.28 -26.09 -0.21
N ILE A 120 -2.15 -24.76 0.00
CA ILE A 120 -2.70 -24.11 1.20
C ILE A 120 -4.22 -24.30 1.23
N LEU A 121 -4.92 -24.09 0.12
CA LEU A 121 -6.37 -24.29 0.02
C LEU A 121 -6.76 -25.76 0.21
N GLU A 122 -6.03 -26.70 -0.44
CA GLU A 122 -6.23 -28.14 -0.33
C GLU A 122 -5.98 -28.67 1.10
N SER A 123 -5.24 -27.94 1.95
CA SER A 123 -5.06 -28.32 3.37
C SER A 123 -6.33 -28.16 4.21
N GLY A 124 -7.34 -27.51 3.67
CA GLY A 124 -8.60 -27.23 4.37
C GLY A 124 -8.51 -26.17 5.46
N LYS A 125 -7.39 -25.47 5.65
CA LYS A 125 -7.33 -24.33 6.57
C LYS A 125 -8.10 -23.12 6.02
N PRO A 126 -8.81 -22.35 6.89
CA PRO A 126 -9.39 -21.08 6.49
C PRO A 126 -8.33 -20.13 5.93
N VAL A 127 -8.62 -19.53 4.77
CA VAL A 127 -7.69 -18.61 4.10
C VAL A 127 -8.36 -17.26 3.93
N VAL A 128 -7.70 -16.22 4.45
CA VAL A 128 -8.01 -14.81 4.21
C VAL A 128 -6.90 -14.22 3.34
N TRP A 129 -7.23 -13.33 2.41
CA TRP A 129 -6.23 -12.67 1.56
C TRP A 129 -6.47 -11.17 1.50
N THR A 130 -5.61 -10.40 2.17
CA THR A 130 -5.63 -8.95 2.07
C THR A 130 -4.99 -8.50 0.77
N MET A 131 -5.76 -7.77 -0.02
CA MET A 131 -5.37 -7.21 -1.31
C MET A 131 -4.80 -5.80 -1.10
N HIS A 132 -3.51 -5.63 -1.34
CA HIS A 132 -2.85 -4.32 -1.33
C HIS A 132 -2.84 -3.65 -2.70
N ASP A 133 -3.04 -4.44 -3.74
CA ASP A 133 -3.13 -4.06 -5.15
C ASP A 133 -4.08 -5.00 -5.91
N LEU A 134 -4.19 -4.82 -7.21
CA LEU A 134 -5.09 -5.59 -8.06
C LEU A 134 -4.55 -6.98 -8.46
N TRP A 135 -3.34 -7.37 -8.07
CA TRP A 135 -2.75 -8.63 -8.56
C TRP A 135 -3.61 -9.87 -8.27
N PRO A 136 -4.26 -10.04 -7.11
CA PRO A 136 -5.15 -11.18 -6.88
C PRO A 136 -6.35 -11.23 -7.85
N ALA A 137 -6.83 -10.07 -8.30
CA ALA A 137 -7.99 -9.91 -9.18
C ALA A 137 -7.63 -9.86 -10.68
N THR A 138 -6.36 -9.72 -11.05
CA THR A 138 -5.85 -9.69 -12.43
C THR A 138 -5.07 -10.95 -12.76
N ALA A 139 -4.55 -11.07 -13.98
CA ALA A 139 -3.65 -12.16 -14.32
C ALA A 139 -2.24 -11.95 -13.75
N ILE A 140 -1.60 -10.81 -14.08
CA ILE A 140 -0.18 -10.58 -13.83
C ILE A 140 0.15 -9.20 -13.26
N CYS A 141 -0.69 -8.19 -13.47
CA CYS A 141 -0.38 -6.80 -13.12
C CYS A 141 -0.87 -6.42 -11.72
N HIS A 142 -0.09 -5.58 -11.04
CA HIS A 142 -0.44 -5.00 -9.74
C HIS A 142 -1.37 -3.79 -9.89
N TYR A 143 -1.18 -3.01 -10.97
CA TYR A 143 -1.97 -1.83 -11.30
C TYR A 143 -2.55 -1.97 -12.70
N ALA A 144 -3.85 -1.71 -12.83
CA ALA A 144 -4.56 -1.93 -14.08
C ALA A 144 -4.34 -0.81 -15.11
N ARG A 145 -3.94 0.38 -14.71
CA ARG A 145 -3.68 1.55 -15.59
C ARG A 145 -4.82 1.78 -16.61
N GLY A 146 -6.08 1.67 -16.12
CA GLY A 146 -7.27 1.80 -16.94
C GLY A 146 -7.65 0.56 -17.76
N CYS A 147 -6.86 -0.52 -17.75
CA CYS A 147 -7.23 -1.78 -18.38
C CYS A 147 -8.38 -2.46 -17.63
N ARG A 148 -9.42 -2.88 -18.33
CA ARG A 148 -10.61 -3.57 -17.77
C ARG A 148 -10.73 -5.03 -18.20
N ARG A 149 -9.70 -5.65 -18.77
CA ARG A 149 -9.78 -7.01 -19.29
C ARG A 149 -10.04 -8.06 -18.23
N TYR A 150 -9.64 -7.81 -16.98
CA TYR A 150 -9.91 -8.69 -15.85
C TYR A 150 -11.42 -8.83 -15.54
N ASN A 151 -12.28 -7.95 -16.04
CA ASN A 151 -13.73 -8.09 -15.91
C ASN A 151 -14.28 -9.31 -16.68
N GLY A 152 -13.55 -9.78 -17.67
CA GLY A 152 -13.88 -10.99 -18.45
C GLY A 152 -12.73 -12.00 -18.40
N HIS A 153 -11.71 -11.80 -19.22
CA HIS A 153 -10.55 -12.68 -19.31
C HIS A 153 -9.29 -11.87 -19.65
N CYS A 154 -8.24 -12.02 -18.85
CA CYS A 154 -6.96 -11.38 -19.15
C CYS A 154 -6.26 -12.09 -20.30
N GLU A 155 -6.20 -11.44 -21.43
CA GLU A 155 -5.44 -11.77 -22.63
C GLU A 155 -5.08 -10.49 -23.38
N ARG A 156 -4.20 -10.52 -24.37
CA ARG A 156 -3.74 -9.34 -25.13
C ARG A 156 -3.31 -8.20 -24.20
N CYS A 157 -2.46 -8.56 -23.22
CA CYS A 157 -2.09 -7.66 -22.14
C CYS A 157 -1.27 -6.47 -22.67
N PRO A 158 -1.67 -5.21 -22.39
CA PRO A 158 -0.96 -4.03 -22.88
C PRO A 158 0.46 -3.87 -22.29
N LEU A 159 0.75 -4.52 -21.15
CA LEU A 159 2.09 -4.51 -20.55
C LEU A 159 3.07 -5.48 -21.24
N LEU A 160 2.57 -6.37 -22.11
CA LEU A 160 3.41 -7.32 -22.84
C LEU A 160 3.82 -6.76 -24.21
N PRO A 161 4.92 -7.24 -24.79
CA PRO A 161 5.39 -6.78 -26.10
C PRO A 161 4.29 -6.80 -27.16
N ARG A 162 4.22 -5.76 -27.97
CA ARG A 162 3.24 -5.58 -29.06
C ARG A 162 1.77 -5.69 -28.60
N GLY A 163 1.49 -5.36 -27.32
CA GLY A 163 0.14 -5.42 -26.74
C GLY A 163 -0.38 -6.85 -26.48
N GLY A 164 0.52 -7.83 -26.42
CA GLY A 164 0.19 -9.23 -26.13
C GLY A 164 -0.57 -9.96 -27.23
N SER A 165 -1.09 -11.14 -26.91
CA SER A 165 -1.90 -12.00 -27.81
C SER A 165 -2.97 -12.77 -27.02
N ARG A 166 -3.87 -13.50 -27.73
CA ARG A 166 -4.88 -14.38 -27.08
C ARG A 166 -4.27 -15.51 -26.24
N ARG A 167 -3.02 -15.88 -26.48
CA ARG A 167 -2.30 -16.95 -25.76
C ARG A 167 -1.06 -16.43 -25.06
N ASP A 168 -1.03 -15.16 -24.71
CA ASP A 168 0.11 -14.53 -24.05
C ASP A 168 0.28 -14.98 -22.60
N LEU A 169 1.29 -14.42 -21.93
CA LEU A 169 1.61 -14.74 -20.54
C LEU A 169 0.41 -14.47 -19.60
N SER A 170 -0.35 -13.40 -19.85
CA SER A 170 -1.51 -13.07 -19.03
C SER A 170 -2.61 -14.13 -19.14
N ALA A 171 -2.90 -14.61 -20.35
CA ALA A 171 -3.87 -15.68 -20.56
C ALA A 171 -3.46 -17.01 -19.91
N VAL A 172 -2.15 -17.31 -19.90
CA VAL A 172 -1.62 -18.52 -19.24
C VAL A 172 -1.78 -18.41 -17.74
N VAL A 173 -1.36 -17.29 -17.14
CA VAL A 173 -1.43 -17.09 -15.68
C VAL A 173 -2.89 -17.00 -15.22
N TRP A 174 -3.77 -16.35 -15.98
CA TRP A 174 -5.21 -16.33 -15.70
C TRP A 174 -5.78 -17.73 -15.52
N ARG A 175 -5.56 -18.63 -16.49
CA ARG A 175 -6.02 -20.02 -16.39
C ARG A 175 -5.46 -20.76 -15.18
N ARG A 176 -4.20 -20.51 -14.83
CA ARG A 176 -3.58 -21.08 -13.61
C ARG A 176 -4.24 -20.54 -12.33
N LYS A 177 -4.56 -19.24 -12.27
CA LYS A 177 -5.29 -18.65 -11.15
C LYS A 177 -6.71 -19.21 -11.02
N VAL A 178 -7.43 -19.37 -12.15
CA VAL A 178 -8.73 -20.05 -12.15
C VAL A 178 -8.61 -21.47 -11.58
N SER A 179 -7.62 -22.25 -12.02
CA SER A 179 -7.37 -23.59 -11.48
C SER A 179 -7.01 -23.60 -9.99
N MET A 180 -6.25 -22.62 -9.53
CA MET A 180 -5.91 -22.45 -8.12
C MET A 180 -7.15 -22.14 -7.28
N LEU A 181 -7.98 -21.18 -7.69
CA LEU A 181 -9.18 -20.76 -6.96
C LEU A 181 -10.27 -21.85 -6.87
N ARG A 182 -10.25 -22.84 -7.78
CA ARG A 182 -11.14 -24.01 -7.70
C ARG A 182 -10.79 -24.97 -6.56
N ALA A 183 -9.61 -24.83 -5.95
CA ALA A 183 -9.17 -25.72 -4.88
C ALA A 183 -9.78 -25.37 -3.49
N GLY A 184 -10.43 -24.23 -3.37
CA GLY A 184 -11.07 -23.81 -2.12
C GLY A 184 -11.51 -22.35 -2.15
N ASN A 185 -12.21 -21.94 -1.11
CA ASN A 185 -12.69 -20.58 -0.94
C ASN A 185 -11.64 -19.72 -0.22
N ILE A 186 -11.55 -18.47 -0.64
CA ILE A 186 -10.72 -17.44 -0.03
C ILE A 186 -11.61 -16.27 0.36
N PHE A 187 -11.42 -15.75 1.58
CA PHE A 187 -12.01 -14.48 1.99
C PHE A 187 -11.06 -13.36 1.57
N PHE A 188 -11.42 -12.63 0.53
CA PHE A 188 -10.64 -11.47 0.09
C PHE A 188 -11.02 -10.24 0.89
N VAL A 189 -10.01 -9.53 1.38
CA VAL A 189 -10.14 -8.25 2.06
C VAL A 189 -9.40 -7.19 1.27
N ALA A 190 -10.10 -6.24 0.67
CA ALA A 190 -9.51 -5.10 0.00
C ALA A 190 -9.17 -4.00 1.03
N CYS A 191 -8.04 -3.31 0.86
CA CYS A 191 -7.68 -2.22 1.78
C CYS A 191 -8.55 -0.97 1.62
N SER A 192 -9.31 -0.84 0.53
CA SER A 192 -10.24 0.26 0.26
C SER A 192 -11.53 -0.24 -0.38
N ARG A 193 -12.60 0.56 -0.28
CA ARG A 193 -13.86 0.29 -1.00
C ARG A 193 -13.68 0.39 -2.51
N TRP A 194 -12.78 1.28 -2.95
CA TRP A 194 -12.43 1.36 -4.37
C TRP A 194 -11.86 0.02 -4.87
N LEU A 195 -10.87 -0.54 -4.15
CA LEU A 195 -10.27 -1.82 -4.52
C LEU A 195 -11.28 -2.98 -4.40
N GLU A 196 -12.14 -2.97 -3.38
CA GLU A 196 -13.26 -3.93 -3.26
C GLU A 196 -14.16 -3.88 -4.50
N GLY A 197 -14.54 -2.65 -4.94
CA GLY A 197 -15.35 -2.43 -6.14
C GLY A 197 -14.67 -2.95 -7.41
N GLU A 198 -13.35 -2.72 -7.57
CA GLU A 198 -12.59 -3.24 -8.71
C GLU A 198 -12.42 -4.78 -8.64
N ALA A 199 -12.18 -5.32 -7.45
CA ALA A 199 -12.07 -6.76 -7.25
C ALA A 199 -13.38 -7.50 -7.57
N LYS A 200 -14.53 -6.95 -7.18
CA LYS A 200 -15.87 -7.50 -7.48
C LYS A 200 -16.18 -7.54 -8.97
N LYS A 201 -15.57 -6.65 -9.78
CA LYS A 201 -15.71 -6.67 -11.25
C LYS A 201 -14.90 -7.81 -11.90
N SER A 202 -13.93 -8.37 -11.20
CA SER A 202 -13.06 -9.40 -11.76
C SER A 202 -13.79 -10.73 -11.94
N ALA A 203 -13.81 -11.22 -13.19
CA ALA A 203 -14.35 -12.55 -13.49
C ALA A 203 -13.54 -13.67 -12.80
N LEU A 204 -12.28 -13.40 -12.44
CA LEU A 204 -11.43 -14.35 -11.71
C LEU A 204 -11.95 -14.61 -10.28
N LEU A 205 -12.45 -13.58 -9.63
CA LEU A 205 -12.92 -13.63 -8.22
C LEU A 205 -14.42 -13.85 -8.09
N LYS A 206 -15.12 -14.13 -9.21
CA LYS A 206 -16.54 -14.40 -9.19
C LYS A 206 -16.86 -15.58 -8.27
N GLY A 207 -17.77 -15.39 -7.32
CA GLY A 207 -18.15 -16.41 -6.32
C GLY A 207 -17.27 -16.43 -5.07
N GLN A 208 -16.21 -15.62 -4.99
CA GLN A 208 -15.43 -15.44 -3.76
C GLN A 208 -16.07 -14.38 -2.85
N THR A 209 -15.86 -14.49 -1.55
CA THR A 209 -16.26 -13.45 -0.60
C THR A 209 -15.27 -12.30 -0.64
N ILE A 210 -15.76 -11.07 -0.86
CA ILE A 210 -14.90 -9.87 -0.94
C ILE A 210 -15.51 -8.79 -0.05
N THR A 211 -14.72 -8.25 0.86
CA THR A 211 -15.06 -7.12 1.74
C THR A 211 -13.92 -6.11 1.78
N SER A 212 -14.13 -4.96 2.42
CA SER A 212 -13.06 -3.96 2.63
C SER A 212 -12.80 -3.69 4.10
N ILE A 213 -11.51 -3.72 4.47
CA ILE A 213 -10.99 -3.30 5.77
C ILE A 213 -9.73 -2.49 5.51
N PRO A 214 -9.62 -1.24 5.95
CA PRO A 214 -8.43 -0.42 5.72
C PRO A 214 -7.21 -0.94 6.50
N ASN A 215 -6.03 -0.43 6.14
CA ASN A 215 -4.82 -0.70 6.89
C ASN A 215 -4.91 -0.11 8.31
N ALA A 216 -4.21 -0.74 9.26
CA ALA A 216 -4.11 -0.25 10.63
C ALA A 216 -2.96 0.74 10.81
N ILE A 217 -3.12 1.67 11.76
CA ILE A 217 -2.04 2.52 12.25
C ILE A 217 -1.99 2.51 13.78
N ASP A 218 -0.78 2.54 14.34
CA ASP A 218 -0.60 2.70 15.79
C ASP A 218 -0.64 4.19 16.14
N THR A 219 -1.76 4.61 16.73
CA THR A 219 -1.98 5.99 17.18
C THR A 219 -1.21 6.34 18.45
N ARG A 220 -0.47 5.41 19.06
CA ARG A 220 0.48 5.67 20.15
C ARG A 220 1.86 6.05 19.61
N VAL A 221 2.14 5.68 18.36
CA VAL A 221 3.38 6.01 17.63
C VAL A 221 3.17 7.26 16.77
N PHE A 222 2.14 7.24 15.92
CA PHE A 222 1.75 8.38 15.08
C PHE A 222 0.68 9.20 15.79
N TRP A 223 1.10 10.31 16.39
CA TRP A 223 0.24 11.24 17.14
C TRP A 223 0.78 12.66 17.06
N PRO A 224 -0.07 13.68 17.30
CA PRO A 224 0.38 15.06 17.26
C PRO A 224 1.40 15.36 18.36
N THR A 225 2.54 15.96 17.99
CA THR A 225 3.58 16.46 18.91
C THR A 225 3.78 17.96 18.74
N ASP A 226 4.61 18.56 19.57
CA ASP A 226 5.01 19.96 19.39
C ASP A 226 5.71 20.15 18.04
N LYS A 227 5.25 21.11 17.26
CA LYS A 227 5.71 21.35 15.89
C LYS A 227 7.16 21.85 15.84
N ILE A 228 7.55 22.70 16.77
CA ILE A 228 8.91 23.27 16.79
C ILE A 228 9.91 22.18 17.15
N GLU A 229 9.59 21.37 18.16
CA GLU A 229 10.41 20.23 18.55
C GLU A 229 10.53 19.21 17.41
N ALA A 230 9.41 18.91 16.74
CA ALA A 230 9.38 18.04 15.57
C ALA A 230 10.26 18.55 14.43
N ARG A 231 10.22 19.85 14.14
CA ARG A 231 11.07 20.49 13.13
C ARG A 231 12.55 20.40 13.46
N ARG A 232 12.93 20.69 14.72
CA ARG A 232 14.32 20.52 15.18
C ARG A 232 14.80 19.09 15.00
N LYS A 233 13.99 18.12 15.40
CA LYS A 233 14.32 16.70 15.27
C LYS A 233 14.43 16.25 13.81
N ALA A 234 13.61 16.81 12.92
CA ALA A 234 13.63 16.53 11.49
C ALA A 234 14.70 17.31 10.72
N GLY A 235 15.43 18.23 11.38
CA GLY A 235 16.40 19.11 10.72
C GLY A 235 15.75 20.13 9.77
N LEU A 236 14.53 20.56 10.08
CA LEU A 236 13.73 21.49 9.28
C LEU A 236 13.64 22.87 9.95
N PRO A 237 13.40 23.95 9.19
CA PRO A 237 13.26 25.29 9.73
C PRO A 237 12.13 25.40 10.75
N GLU A 238 12.40 26.07 11.88
CA GLU A 238 11.41 26.23 12.95
C GLU A 238 10.25 27.14 12.55
N LEU A 239 10.50 28.13 11.69
CA LEU A 239 9.54 29.12 11.23
C LEU A 239 9.09 28.87 9.79
N GLY A 240 7.98 29.50 9.42
CA GLY A 240 7.40 29.39 8.08
C GLY A 240 6.47 28.18 7.93
N ARG A 241 6.06 27.91 6.71
CA ARG A 241 5.16 26.83 6.34
C ARG A 241 5.93 25.71 5.63
N ILE A 242 5.56 24.46 5.89
CA ILE A 242 6.20 23.29 5.29
C ILE A 242 5.15 22.46 4.53
N ILE A 243 5.35 22.33 3.22
CA ILE A 243 4.65 21.39 2.34
C ILE A 243 5.46 20.08 2.37
N LEU A 244 4.85 18.98 2.79
CA LEU A 244 5.51 17.68 2.85
C LEU A 244 5.08 16.77 1.71
N PHE A 245 6.06 16.17 1.03
CA PHE A 245 5.87 15.04 0.12
C PHE A 245 6.66 13.83 0.60
N VAL A 246 6.04 12.65 0.60
CA VAL A 246 6.67 11.40 1.04
C VAL A 246 6.49 10.30 0.00
N SER A 247 7.60 9.68 -0.41
CA SER A 247 7.58 8.51 -1.29
C SER A 247 8.82 7.67 -1.07
N GLN A 248 8.72 6.35 -1.13
CA GLN A 248 9.89 5.47 -1.02
C GLN A 248 10.94 5.81 -2.10
N ARG A 249 10.49 6.11 -3.32
CA ARG A 249 11.28 6.61 -4.43
C ARG A 249 10.57 7.79 -5.06
N VAL A 250 11.17 8.98 -4.96
CA VAL A 250 10.57 10.24 -5.41
C VAL A 250 10.34 10.25 -6.93
N THR A 251 11.24 9.62 -7.68
CA THR A 251 11.19 9.51 -9.15
C THR A 251 10.24 8.42 -9.67
N ASP A 252 9.45 7.76 -8.83
CA ASP A 252 8.36 6.87 -9.29
C ASP A 252 7.26 7.69 -9.96
N GLU A 253 7.13 7.58 -11.30
CA GLU A 253 6.12 8.29 -12.09
C GLU A 253 4.69 8.15 -11.53
N ARG A 254 4.38 6.99 -10.95
CA ARG A 254 3.08 6.72 -10.34
C ARG A 254 2.79 7.62 -9.13
N LYS A 255 3.84 8.11 -8.46
CA LYS A 255 3.72 9.03 -7.32
C LYS A 255 3.54 10.49 -7.72
N GLY A 256 3.70 10.79 -9.01
CA GLY A 256 3.25 12.05 -9.61
C GLY A 256 4.08 13.28 -9.25
N ILE A 257 5.38 13.14 -9.01
CA ILE A 257 6.26 14.28 -8.65
C ILE A 257 6.17 15.43 -9.64
N GLU A 258 5.96 15.15 -10.92
CA GLU A 258 5.82 16.19 -11.96
C GLU A 258 4.60 17.10 -11.68
N TYR A 259 3.51 16.52 -11.20
CA TYR A 259 2.33 17.29 -10.81
C TYR A 259 2.56 18.13 -9.55
N LEU A 260 3.40 17.67 -8.61
CA LEU A 260 3.80 18.51 -7.47
C LEU A 260 4.59 19.72 -7.95
N ILE A 261 5.58 19.53 -8.82
CA ILE A 261 6.41 20.62 -9.39
C ILE A 261 5.50 21.64 -10.06
N GLU A 262 4.64 21.23 -10.99
CA GLU A 262 3.70 22.11 -11.66
C GLU A 262 2.74 22.81 -10.69
N SER A 263 2.28 22.10 -9.66
CA SER A 263 1.35 22.68 -8.68
C SER A 263 2.02 23.74 -7.82
N VAL A 264 3.29 23.56 -7.46
CA VAL A 264 4.07 24.56 -6.71
C VAL A 264 4.31 25.79 -7.55
N ASP A 265 4.64 25.67 -8.84
CA ASP A 265 4.76 26.80 -9.77
C ASP A 265 3.47 27.63 -9.87
N LYS A 266 2.32 26.96 -9.91
CA LYS A 266 1.00 27.60 -9.95
C LYS A 266 0.62 28.20 -8.61
N LEU A 267 0.99 27.54 -7.50
CA LEU A 267 0.77 28.01 -6.15
C LEU A 267 1.42 29.38 -5.92
N VAL A 268 2.72 29.51 -6.20
CA VAL A 268 3.45 30.75 -5.97
C VAL A 268 3.03 31.89 -6.90
N LYS A 269 2.42 31.59 -8.06
CA LYS A 269 1.81 32.60 -8.94
C LYS A 269 0.48 33.07 -8.43
N ARG A 270 -0.34 32.16 -7.85
CA ARG A 270 -1.70 32.46 -7.35
C ARG A 270 -1.68 33.09 -5.95
N TYR A 271 -0.74 32.68 -5.11
CA TYR A 271 -0.53 33.11 -3.72
C TYR A 271 0.91 33.60 -3.54
N PRO A 272 1.26 34.80 -4.07
CA PRO A 272 2.65 35.29 -4.03
C PRO A 272 3.21 35.45 -2.61
N GLU A 273 2.35 35.68 -1.62
CA GLU A 273 2.70 35.79 -0.21
C GLU A 273 3.29 34.49 0.36
N LEU A 274 2.91 33.34 -0.16
CA LEU A 274 3.46 32.04 0.25
C LEU A 274 4.92 31.87 -0.15
N LYS A 275 5.41 32.62 -1.14
CA LYS A 275 6.80 32.50 -1.62
C LYS A 275 7.83 32.88 -0.55
N THR A 276 7.47 33.73 0.39
CA THR A 276 8.42 34.30 1.37
C THR A 276 8.64 33.41 2.58
N ASP A 277 7.68 32.55 2.93
CA ASP A 277 7.70 31.79 4.19
C ASP A 277 7.33 30.32 4.03
N THR A 278 7.21 29.83 2.80
CA THR A 278 6.85 28.43 2.52
C THR A 278 8.04 27.66 1.94
N GLN A 279 8.23 26.45 2.43
CA GLN A 279 9.31 25.56 2.03
C GLN A 279 8.75 24.15 1.79
N ILE A 280 9.49 23.30 1.08
CA ILE A 280 9.09 21.94 0.77
C ILE A 280 10.02 20.97 1.45
N ALA A 281 9.47 20.01 2.19
CA ALA A 281 10.21 18.86 2.69
C ALA A 281 9.89 17.63 1.83
N ILE A 282 10.92 16.94 1.35
CA ILE A 282 10.78 15.72 0.56
C ILE A 282 11.45 14.57 1.29
N LEU A 283 10.65 13.61 1.75
CA LEU A 283 11.13 12.39 2.39
C LEU A 283 11.08 11.22 1.41
N GLY A 284 12.24 10.70 1.05
CA GLY A 284 12.37 9.55 0.16
C GLY A 284 13.66 9.53 -0.63
N GLY A 285 13.99 8.37 -1.20
CA GLY A 285 15.17 8.25 -2.05
C GLY A 285 15.05 9.05 -3.34
N HIS A 286 16.18 9.60 -3.80
CA HIS A 286 16.28 10.45 -5.01
C HIS A 286 15.57 11.82 -4.89
N ALA A 287 15.42 12.35 -3.69
CA ALA A 287 14.81 13.67 -3.45
C ALA A 287 15.65 14.80 -4.06
N GLU A 288 16.98 14.68 -4.04
CA GLU A 288 17.94 15.62 -4.59
C GLU A 288 17.79 15.82 -6.10
N GLU A 289 17.35 14.78 -6.83
CA GLU A 289 17.21 14.83 -8.29
C GLU A 289 16.10 15.78 -8.77
N VAL A 290 15.19 16.15 -7.87
CA VAL A 290 14.02 16.99 -8.18
C VAL A 290 14.03 18.33 -7.47
N ALA A 291 14.93 18.53 -6.49
CA ALA A 291 14.96 19.71 -5.62
C ALA A 291 15.06 21.02 -6.40
N ASP A 292 16.00 21.11 -7.35
CA ASP A 292 16.25 22.32 -8.16
C ASP A 292 15.12 22.66 -9.15
N ARG A 293 14.14 21.78 -9.30
CA ARG A 293 13.01 21.96 -10.22
C ARG A 293 11.78 22.60 -9.56
N LEU A 294 11.80 22.80 -8.25
CA LEU A 294 10.70 23.35 -7.48
C LEU A 294 10.90 24.87 -7.25
N ALA A 295 9.84 25.65 -7.36
CA ALA A 295 9.88 27.12 -7.24
C ALA A 295 9.98 27.62 -5.78
N LEU A 296 10.03 26.71 -4.80
CA LEU A 296 10.21 27.01 -3.36
C LEU A 296 11.45 26.31 -2.84
N PRO A 297 12.07 26.79 -1.74
CA PRO A 297 13.21 26.11 -1.10
C PRO A 297 12.86 24.66 -0.71
N VAL A 298 13.76 23.72 -0.99
CA VAL A 298 13.54 22.29 -0.77
C VAL A 298 14.53 21.73 0.25
N HIS A 299 14.00 20.96 1.19
CA HIS A 299 14.74 20.13 2.12
C HIS A 299 14.62 18.66 1.70
N ALA A 300 15.65 18.15 1.04
CA ALA A 300 15.74 16.73 0.64
C ALA A 300 16.20 15.90 1.85
N LEU A 301 15.26 15.20 2.50
CA LEU A 301 15.51 14.43 3.72
C LEU A 301 16.06 13.02 3.45
N GLY A 302 16.11 12.61 2.17
CA GLY A 302 16.55 11.28 1.78
C GLY A 302 15.61 10.17 2.27
N TYR A 303 16.11 8.93 2.24
CA TYR A 303 15.36 7.77 2.74
C TYR A 303 15.59 7.58 4.23
N VAL A 304 14.50 7.58 5.00
CA VAL A 304 14.51 7.34 6.46
C VAL A 304 13.69 6.10 6.76
N SER A 305 14.17 5.26 7.66
CA SER A 305 13.53 4.00 8.07
C SER A 305 13.17 3.95 9.55
N ASP A 306 13.66 4.86 10.38
CA ASP A 306 13.31 4.93 11.80
C ASP A 306 11.99 5.68 12.02
N GLU A 307 11.07 5.04 12.71
CA GLU A 307 9.74 5.61 12.97
C GLU A 307 9.78 6.95 13.73
N PRO A 308 10.62 7.15 14.75
CA PRO A 308 10.69 8.43 15.47
C PRO A 308 11.02 9.62 14.58
N THR A 309 11.90 9.46 13.58
CA THR A 309 12.21 10.53 12.62
C THR A 309 11.07 10.71 11.63
N ILE A 310 10.46 9.63 11.12
CA ILE A 310 9.28 9.70 10.24
C ILE A 310 8.13 10.45 10.92
N VAL A 311 7.84 10.16 12.18
CA VAL A 311 6.81 10.86 12.98
C VAL A 311 7.14 12.35 13.15
N ALA A 312 8.41 12.67 13.39
CA ALA A 312 8.85 14.07 13.48
C ALA A 312 8.65 14.81 12.15
N VAL A 313 8.99 14.20 11.02
CA VAL A 313 8.80 14.78 9.69
C VAL A 313 7.32 15.07 9.41
N TYR A 314 6.40 14.15 9.74
CA TYR A 314 4.97 14.43 9.61
C TYR A 314 4.53 15.58 10.51
N ASN A 315 4.89 15.58 11.80
CA ASN A 315 4.52 16.63 12.74
C ASN A 315 5.10 18.01 12.40
N ALA A 316 6.22 18.06 11.66
CA ALA A 316 6.83 19.29 11.18
C ALA A 316 6.02 20.00 10.09
N ALA A 317 5.17 19.26 9.38
CA ALA A 317 4.45 19.74 8.21
C ALA A 317 3.21 20.58 8.54
N ASP A 318 2.85 21.47 7.61
CA ASP A 318 1.59 22.24 7.64
C ASP A 318 0.55 21.62 6.68
N VAL A 319 1.01 20.98 5.62
CA VAL A 319 0.19 20.21 4.68
C VAL A 319 0.99 19.05 4.12
N PHE A 320 0.35 17.90 4.00
CA PHE A 320 0.88 16.74 3.29
C PHE A 320 0.28 16.67 1.89
N VAL A 321 1.12 16.53 0.86
CA VAL A 321 0.68 16.48 -0.54
C VAL A 321 1.04 15.15 -1.17
N THR A 322 0.06 14.48 -1.80
CA THR A 322 0.26 13.22 -2.52
C THR A 322 -0.39 13.27 -3.90
N PRO A 323 0.35 13.63 -4.96
CA PRO A 323 -0.15 13.70 -6.33
C PRO A 323 -0.14 12.35 -7.03
N SER A 324 -0.36 11.26 -6.30
CA SER A 324 -0.35 9.90 -6.86
C SER A 324 -1.35 9.75 -8.01
N LEU A 325 -0.88 9.13 -9.10
CA LEU A 325 -1.69 8.85 -10.30
C LEU A 325 -2.45 7.52 -10.21
N GLU A 326 -2.00 6.62 -9.37
CA GLU A 326 -2.66 5.35 -9.06
C GLU A 326 -2.18 4.88 -7.68
N ASP A 327 -3.10 4.81 -6.71
CA ASP A 327 -2.84 4.31 -5.37
C ASP A 327 -4.10 3.66 -4.79
N ASN A 328 -3.91 2.63 -3.97
CA ASN A 328 -5.06 1.97 -3.34
C ASN A 328 -5.46 2.69 -2.05
N LEU A 329 -4.65 2.57 -1.01
CA LEU A 329 -4.84 3.23 0.29
C LEU A 329 -3.47 3.61 0.84
N PRO A 330 -2.93 4.80 0.48
CA PRO A 330 -1.56 5.16 0.85
C PRO A 330 -1.41 5.32 2.37
N ASN A 331 -0.51 4.53 2.96
CA ASN A 331 -0.18 4.64 4.40
C ASN A 331 0.29 6.05 4.76
N THR A 332 0.95 6.75 3.86
CA THR A 332 1.46 8.11 4.05
C THR A 332 0.37 9.14 4.36
N ILE A 333 -0.82 9.03 3.75
CA ILE A 333 -1.99 9.85 4.12
C ILE A 333 -2.44 9.52 5.54
N MET A 334 -2.50 8.23 5.88
CA MET A 334 -2.93 7.78 7.20
C MET A 334 -1.96 8.26 8.28
N GLU A 335 -0.67 8.19 8.02
CA GLU A 335 0.41 8.67 8.91
C GLU A 335 0.33 10.18 9.12
N ALA A 336 0.17 10.95 8.04
CA ALA A 336 -0.02 12.41 8.12
C ALA A 336 -1.27 12.76 8.93
N MET A 337 -2.42 12.14 8.64
CA MET A 337 -3.66 12.36 9.36
C MET A 337 -3.57 11.97 10.84
N ALA A 338 -2.83 10.90 11.18
CA ALA A 338 -2.62 10.47 12.56
C ALA A 338 -1.74 11.47 13.34
N CYS A 339 -0.86 12.20 12.66
CA CYS A 339 -0.13 13.33 13.21
C CYS A 339 -0.95 14.65 13.19
N GLY A 340 -2.20 14.61 12.72
CA GLY A 340 -3.07 15.79 12.66
C GLY A 340 -2.76 16.74 11.50
N VAL A 341 -2.05 16.27 10.47
CA VAL A 341 -1.67 17.06 9.29
C VAL A 341 -2.74 16.93 8.21
N PRO A 342 -3.31 18.03 7.70
CA PRO A 342 -4.25 18.01 6.60
C PRO A 342 -3.57 17.54 5.31
N CYS A 343 -4.31 16.79 4.50
CA CYS A 343 -3.78 16.15 3.31
C CYS A 343 -4.41 16.73 2.04
N VAL A 344 -3.60 16.90 0.99
CA VAL A 344 -4.04 17.22 -0.36
C VAL A 344 -3.67 16.08 -1.29
N GLY A 345 -4.62 15.52 -2.03
CA GLY A 345 -4.37 14.40 -2.93
C GLY A 345 -5.32 14.36 -4.11
N PHE A 346 -4.93 13.65 -5.17
CA PHE A 346 -5.80 13.47 -6.34
C PHE A 346 -6.98 12.55 -6.08
N ARG A 347 -8.08 12.77 -6.81
CA ARG A 347 -9.27 11.91 -6.85
C ARG A 347 -8.96 10.60 -7.58
N VAL A 348 -8.23 9.71 -6.93
CA VAL A 348 -7.84 8.40 -7.50
C VAL A 348 -7.78 7.32 -6.43
N GLY A 349 -8.17 6.10 -6.81
CA GLY A 349 -8.11 4.94 -5.91
C GLY A 349 -8.90 5.15 -4.62
N GLY A 350 -8.30 4.80 -3.50
CA GLY A 350 -8.87 4.97 -2.16
C GLY A 350 -8.56 6.33 -1.52
N ILE A 351 -7.85 7.25 -2.18
CA ILE A 351 -7.52 8.58 -1.62
C ILE A 351 -8.79 9.35 -1.21
N PRO A 352 -9.88 9.40 -2.02
CA PRO A 352 -11.13 10.07 -1.63
C PRO A 352 -11.87 9.42 -0.46
N GLU A 353 -11.50 8.18 -0.08
CA GLU A 353 -12.04 7.54 1.13
C GLU A 353 -11.35 8.02 2.41
N MET A 354 -10.09 8.45 2.28
CA MET A 354 -9.28 8.95 3.37
C MET A 354 -9.46 10.45 3.59
N ILE A 355 -9.44 11.22 2.50
CA ILE A 355 -9.58 12.67 2.51
C ILE A 355 -11.04 13.04 2.23
N ASP A 356 -11.75 13.53 3.24
CA ASP A 356 -13.05 14.18 3.08
C ASP A 356 -12.83 15.60 2.61
N HIS A 357 -13.16 15.89 1.33
CA HIS A 357 -12.89 17.15 0.68
C HIS A 357 -13.41 18.35 1.48
N GLN A 358 -12.52 19.31 1.75
CA GLN A 358 -12.75 20.52 2.55
C GLN A 358 -13.21 20.27 4.01
N LYS A 359 -12.98 19.04 4.53
CA LYS A 359 -13.29 18.69 5.93
C LYS A 359 -12.06 18.28 6.73
N ASN A 360 -11.20 17.40 6.18
CA ASN A 360 -9.94 17.02 6.80
C ASN A 360 -8.75 17.18 5.84
N GLY A 361 -9.00 17.81 4.68
CA GLY A 361 -8.02 18.04 3.63
C GLY A 361 -8.73 18.37 2.31
N TYR A 362 -8.01 18.25 1.19
CA TYR A 362 -8.53 18.61 -0.13
C TYR A 362 -8.30 17.48 -1.14
N VAL A 363 -9.35 17.11 -1.87
CA VAL A 363 -9.30 16.15 -2.96
C VAL A 363 -9.33 16.91 -4.29
N ALA A 364 -8.19 16.97 -4.95
CA ALA A 364 -8.04 17.61 -6.26
C ALA A 364 -8.39 16.64 -7.40
N GLU A 365 -8.85 17.18 -8.53
CA GLU A 365 -9.14 16.38 -9.71
C GLU A 365 -7.88 15.74 -10.28
N LEU A 366 -8.02 14.49 -10.72
CA LEU A 366 -6.88 13.69 -11.19
C LEU A 366 -6.13 14.38 -12.33
N ARG A 367 -4.81 14.49 -12.20
CA ARG A 367 -3.90 15.15 -13.17
C ARG A 367 -4.16 16.64 -13.36
N ASN A 368 -4.84 17.29 -12.45
CA ASN A 368 -5.08 18.73 -12.47
C ASN A 368 -4.19 19.45 -11.45
N SER A 369 -3.04 19.94 -11.91
CA SER A 369 -2.08 20.67 -11.07
C SER A 369 -2.59 22.04 -10.63
N ASP A 370 -3.54 22.67 -11.36
CA ASP A 370 -4.20 23.91 -10.93
C ASP A 370 -5.11 23.69 -9.72
N ASP A 371 -5.90 22.63 -9.76
CA ASP A 371 -6.78 22.28 -8.66
C ASP A 371 -5.98 21.81 -7.43
N MET A 372 -4.88 21.08 -7.63
CA MET A 372 -3.98 20.74 -6.53
C MET A 372 -3.32 21.98 -5.91
N ALA A 373 -2.88 22.96 -6.72
CA ALA A 373 -2.37 24.23 -6.22
C ALA A 373 -3.42 24.99 -5.42
N THR A 374 -4.68 25.00 -5.89
CA THR A 374 -5.83 25.57 -5.16
C THR A 374 -5.99 24.89 -3.81
N GLY A 375 -5.95 23.55 -3.77
CA GLY A 375 -6.10 22.79 -2.52
C GLY A 375 -4.98 23.06 -1.53
N ILE A 376 -3.73 23.14 -2.00
CA ILE A 376 -2.58 23.49 -1.14
C ILE A 376 -2.74 24.91 -0.59
N GLY A 377 -3.05 25.90 -1.45
CA GLY A 377 -3.28 27.28 -1.05
C GLY A 377 -4.40 27.40 -0.03
N TRP A 378 -5.55 26.76 -0.31
CA TRP A 378 -6.69 26.74 0.62
C TRP A 378 -6.33 26.24 2.01
N VAL A 379 -5.59 25.10 2.11
CA VAL A 379 -5.13 24.57 3.41
C VAL A 379 -4.21 25.55 4.12
N LEU A 380 -3.31 26.23 3.38
CA LEU A 380 -2.29 27.08 3.98
C LEU A 380 -2.78 28.49 4.36
N THR A 381 -3.84 29.00 3.70
CA THR A 381 -4.25 30.42 3.83
C THR A 381 -5.69 30.63 4.28
N GLU A 382 -6.61 29.71 3.96
CA GLU A 382 -8.05 29.96 4.12
C GLU A 382 -8.71 29.04 5.18
N ALA A 383 -8.25 27.77 5.25
CA ALA A 383 -8.90 26.76 6.08
C ALA A 383 -8.60 26.93 7.57
N ASP A 384 -9.58 26.61 8.41
CA ASP A 384 -9.37 26.41 9.83
C ASP A 384 -8.57 25.14 10.07
N ARG A 385 -7.26 25.29 10.33
CA ARG A 385 -6.33 24.17 10.47
C ARG A 385 -6.60 23.33 11.70
N ASP A 386 -7.09 23.91 12.77
CA ASP A 386 -7.44 23.18 13.99
C ASP A 386 -8.64 22.28 13.75
N GLU A 387 -9.65 22.76 13.02
CA GLU A 387 -10.79 21.95 12.62
C GLU A 387 -10.39 20.82 11.66
N LEU A 388 -9.53 21.09 10.66
CA LEU A 388 -8.99 20.06 9.76
C LEU A 388 -8.25 18.98 10.54
N LYS A 389 -7.38 19.39 11.49
CA LYS A 389 -6.64 18.49 12.38
C LYS A 389 -7.59 17.63 13.22
N HIS A 390 -8.56 18.22 13.88
CA HIS A 390 -9.54 17.49 14.69
C HIS A 390 -10.30 16.44 13.89
N ARG A 391 -10.73 16.77 12.68
CA ARG A 391 -11.44 15.85 11.79
C ARG A 391 -10.54 14.73 11.28
N ALA A 392 -9.28 15.04 10.94
CA ALA A 392 -8.31 14.02 10.53
C ALA A 392 -8.07 13.00 11.65
N LEU A 393 -7.79 13.47 12.88
CA LEU A 393 -7.58 12.61 14.04
C LEU A 393 -8.80 11.77 14.37
N ARG A 394 -10.00 12.35 14.35
CA ARG A 394 -11.26 11.61 14.56
C ARG A 394 -11.43 10.50 13.54
N LYS A 395 -11.20 10.79 12.26
CA LYS A 395 -11.32 9.79 11.20
C LYS A 395 -10.32 8.64 11.37
N VAL A 396 -9.08 8.96 11.76
CA VAL A 396 -8.06 7.94 12.07
C VAL A 396 -8.49 7.06 13.24
N ALA A 397 -8.91 7.65 14.33
CA ALA A 397 -9.35 6.91 15.53
C ALA A 397 -10.50 5.96 15.22
N GLN A 398 -11.48 6.40 14.45
CA GLN A 398 -12.69 5.62 14.12
C GLN A 398 -12.45 4.50 13.12
N ASN A 399 -11.59 4.73 12.10
CA ASN A 399 -11.52 3.84 10.95
C ASN A 399 -10.19 3.09 10.82
N TYR A 400 -9.08 3.66 11.31
CA TYR A 400 -7.73 3.18 11.03
C TYR A 400 -6.95 2.77 12.27
N SER A 401 -7.46 3.03 13.48
CA SER A 401 -6.80 2.61 14.72
C SER A 401 -6.63 1.09 14.78
N GLN A 402 -5.56 0.63 15.44
CA GLN A 402 -5.28 -0.80 15.61
C GLN A 402 -6.49 -1.57 16.12
N THR A 403 -7.19 -1.05 17.14
CA THR A 403 -8.36 -1.73 17.72
C THR A 403 -9.51 -1.82 16.72
N SER A 404 -9.87 -0.71 16.03
CA SER A 404 -10.95 -0.72 15.05
C SER A 404 -10.70 -1.70 13.91
N VAL A 405 -9.46 -1.77 13.41
CA VAL A 405 -9.08 -2.66 12.31
C VAL A 405 -8.98 -4.11 12.78
N ALA A 406 -8.36 -4.38 13.94
CA ALA A 406 -8.20 -5.74 14.45
C ALA A 406 -9.56 -6.40 14.70
N LEU A 407 -10.53 -5.71 15.31
CA LEU A 407 -11.87 -6.26 15.55
C LEU A 407 -12.56 -6.68 14.25
N ARG A 408 -12.48 -5.87 13.20
CA ARG A 408 -13.06 -6.19 11.89
C ARG A 408 -12.39 -7.41 11.24
N TYR A 409 -11.06 -7.58 11.40
CA TYR A 409 -10.36 -8.77 10.92
C TYR A 409 -10.73 -10.02 11.72
N VAL A 410 -10.93 -9.90 13.04
CA VAL A 410 -11.39 -11.00 13.88
C VAL A 410 -12.76 -11.53 13.41
N GLU A 411 -13.69 -10.63 13.06
CA GLU A 411 -14.97 -11.02 12.48
C GLU A 411 -14.81 -11.79 11.15
N VAL A 412 -13.92 -11.33 10.27
CA VAL A 412 -13.63 -12.04 9.01
C VAL A 412 -13.01 -13.42 9.27
N TYR A 413 -12.10 -13.53 10.24
CA TYR A 413 -11.52 -14.83 10.60
C TYR A 413 -12.57 -15.79 11.16
N GLN A 414 -13.47 -15.31 12.00
CA GLN A 414 -14.58 -16.10 12.54
C GLN A 414 -15.50 -16.62 11.42
N GLN A 415 -15.85 -15.74 10.45
CA GLN A 415 -16.63 -16.11 9.28
C GLN A 415 -15.91 -17.17 8.43
N ALA A 416 -14.60 -17.00 8.19
CA ALA A 416 -13.79 -17.96 7.42
C ALA A 416 -13.71 -19.34 8.10
N VAL A 417 -13.62 -19.38 9.43
CA VAL A 417 -13.66 -20.61 10.22
C VAL A 417 -15.03 -21.27 10.18
N ALA A 418 -16.10 -20.48 10.34
CA ALA A 418 -17.48 -20.98 10.32
C ALA A 418 -17.86 -21.58 8.94
N GLN A 419 -17.50 -20.89 7.85
CA GLN A 419 -17.76 -21.39 6.48
C GLN A 419 -17.06 -22.72 6.20
N LYS A 420 -15.88 -22.93 6.75
CA LYS A 420 -15.17 -24.22 6.63
C LYS A 420 -15.96 -25.35 7.29
N ASN A 421 -16.49 -25.11 8.49
CA ASN A 421 -17.21 -26.14 9.24
C ASN A 421 -18.55 -26.55 8.60
N LEU A 422 -19.11 -25.69 7.74
CA LEU A 422 -20.32 -25.99 6.97
C LEU A 422 -20.05 -26.82 5.69
N ASN A 423 -18.79 -26.89 5.24
CA ASN A 423 -18.38 -27.60 4.04
C ASN A 423 -17.72 -28.97 4.33
N ILE A 424 -17.67 -29.37 5.61
CA ILE A 424 -17.28 -30.70 6.10
C ILE A 424 -18.53 -31.48 6.44
#